data_1cb9c0c31ce86f36736155f3507de2ec
#
_entry.id   1cb9c0c31ce86f36736155f3507de2ec
#
_cell.length_a   1.000
_cell.length_b   1.000
_cell.length_c   1.000
_cell.angle_alpha   90.00
_cell.angle_beta   90.00
_cell.angle_gamma   90.00
#
_symmetry.space_group_name_H-M   'P 1'
#
loop_
_entity.id
_entity.type
_entity.pdbx_description
1 polymer ?
#
loop_
_entity_poly.entity_id
_entity_poly.type
_entity_poly.pdbx_seq_one_letter_code
_entity_poly.pdbx_strand_id
1 'polypeptide(L)'
;MRQHPLGIYEKALPKDLSWPERLVLAKSCGFDFVEMSVDETDERLSRLEWSTTQRASLVEAMLETGVAIPSMCLSAHRRFPFGSRDETVRQRAREIMTKAIRLARDLGIRTIQLAGYDVYYEEHDEGTQQRFAEGLAWAVEQAAAAQVMLAVEIMDT
;
A
#
# COMPACT_ATOMS: atom_id res chain seq x y z
N MET A 1 14.04 0.66 -27.51
CA MET A 1 14.28 0.85 -26.06
C MET A 1 13.16 1.72 -25.54
N ARG A 2 12.42 1.31 -24.49
CA ARG A 2 11.36 2.15 -23.89
C ARG A 2 12.01 3.35 -23.21
N GLN A 3 11.35 4.52 -23.30
CA GLN A 3 11.85 5.75 -22.65
C GLN A 3 11.53 5.82 -21.16
N HIS A 4 10.50 5.05 -20.72
CA HIS A 4 10.01 5.04 -19.34
C HIS A 4 9.88 3.61 -18.82
N PRO A 5 10.12 3.38 -17.53
CA PRO A 5 9.86 2.08 -16.90
C PRO A 5 8.37 1.75 -16.95
N LEU A 6 8.05 0.47 -17.11
CA LEU A 6 6.69 -0.05 -17.13
C LEU A 6 6.44 -0.90 -15.90
N GLY A 7 5.41 -0.56 -15.15
CA GLY A 7 4.98 -1.30 -13.99
C GLY A 7 3.75 -2.16 -14.23
N ILE A 8 3.57 -3.15 -13.37
CA ILE A 8 2.36 -3.95 -13.27
C ILE A 8 1.83 -3.94 -11.84
N TYR A 9 0.51 -3.80 -11.71
CA TYR A 9 -0.13 -3.98 -10.42
C TYR A 9 -0.21 -5.47 -10.06
N GLU A 10 0.19 -5.85 -8.85
CA GLU A 10 0.29 -7.27 -8.47
C GLU A 10 -1.01 -8.07 -8.65
N LYS A 11 -2.18 -7.40 -8.59
CA LYS A 11 -3.48 -8.09 -8.79
C LYS A 11 -3.70 -8.58 -10.21
N ALA A 12 -2.91 -8.13 -11.17
CA ALA A 12 -2.90 -8.65 -12.53
C ALA A 12 -2.04 -9.93 -12.68
N LEU A 13 -1.26 -10.28 -11.65
CA LEU A 13 -0.48 -11.52 -11.60
C LEU A 13 -1.28 -12.65 -10.95
N PRO A 14 -1.00 -13.94 -11.28
CA PRO A 14 -1.65 -15.08 -10.66
C PRO A 14 -1.52 -15.07 -9.13
N LYS A 15 -2.62 -15.38 -8.44
CA LYS A 15 -2.70 -15.27 -6.96
C LYS A 15 -1.91 -16.34 -6.23
N ASP A 16 -1.75 -17.50 -6.85
CA ASP A 16 -1.09 -18.69 -6.31
C ASP A 16 0.44 -18.65 -6.36
N LEU A 17 1.00 -17.67 -7.08
CA LEU A 17 2.45 -17.49 -7.15
C LEU A 17 3.01 -16.85 -5.87
N SER A 18 4.18 -17.35 -5.43
CA SER A 18 5.01 -16.69 -4.43
C SER A 18 5.58 -15.35 -4.94
N TRP A 19 6.11 -14.52 -4.05
CA TRP A 19 6.70 -13.25 -4.47
C TRP A 19 7.87 -13.40 -5.43
N PRO A 20 8.85 -14.33 -5.21
CA PRO A 20 9.91 -14.55 -6.21
C PRO A 20 9.35 -14.92 -7.58
N GLU A 21 8.36 -15.84 -7.64
CA GLU A 21 7.73 -16.25 -8.91
C GLU A 21 7.00 -15.10 -9.60
N ARG A 22 6.29 -14.24 -8.86
CA ARG A 22 5.65 -13.03 -9.42
C ARG A 22 6.65 -12.07 -10.03
N LEU A 23 7.79 -11.83 -9.36
CA LEU A 23 8.83 -10.95 -9.88
C LEU A 23 9.49 -11.53 -11.13
N VAL A 24 9.77 -12.84 -11.14
CA VAL A 24 10.28 -13.54 -12.34
C VAL A 24 9.28 -13.44 -13.50
N LEU A 25 7.99 -13.67 -13.25
CA LEU A 25 6.94 -13.55 -14.26
C LEU A 25 6.83 -12.12 -14.79
N ALA A 26 6.80 -11.12 -13.91
CA ALA A 26 6.76 -9.72 -14.30
C ALA A 26 7.94 -9.37 -15.22
N LYS A 27 9.15 -9.78 -14.86
CA LYS A 27 10.36 -9.60 -15.68
C LYS A 27 10.24 -10.27 -17.06
N SER A 28 9.78 -11.51 -17.09
CA SER A 28 9.64 -12.27 -18.36
C SER A 28 8.61 -11.64 -19.30
N CYS A 29 7.57 -10.99 -18.73
CA CYS A 29 6.57 -10.21 -19.48
C CYS A 29 7.06 -8.80 -19.86
N GLY A 30 8.27 -8.43 -19.45
CA GLY A 30 8.89 -7.17 -19.80
C GLY A 30 8.47 -5.99 -18.91
N PHE A 31 7.99 -6.24 -17.69
CA PHE A 31 7.77 -5.20 -16.69
C PHE A 31 9.04 -4.90 -15.91
N ASP A 32 9.23 -3.63 -15.58
CA ASP A 32 10.41 -3.14 -14.86
C ASP A 32 10.19 -3.12 -13.34
N PHE A 33 8.91 -3.04 -12.90
CA PHE A 33 8.55 -3.02 -11.49
C PHE A 33 7.14 -3.57 -11.24
N VAL A 34 6.86 -3.91 -9.99
CA VAL A 34 5.54 -4.35 -9.51
C VAL A 34 5.04 -3.36 -8.46
N GLU A 35 3.77 -2.95 -8.53
CA GLU A 35 3.10 -2.26 -7.43
C GLU A 35 2.47 -3.28 -6.49
N MET A 36 2.85 -3.23 -5.19
CA MET A 36 2.31 -4.11 -4.16
C MET A 36 0.90 -3.67 -3.74
N SER A 37 0.04 -4.63 -3.40
CA SER A 37 -1.28 -4.35 -2.83
C SER A 37 -1.35 -4.74 -1.36
N VAL A 38 -1.85 -3.82 -0.52
CA VAL A 38 -2.33 -4.10 0.83
C VAL A 38 -3.78 -3.65 0.88
N ASP A 39 -4.70 -4.59 0.66
CA ASP A 39 -6.14 -4.31 0.59
C ASP A 39 -6.89 -4.77 1.85
N GLU A 40 -8.21 -4.66 1.82
CA GLU A 40 -9.11 -4.96 2.93
C GLU A 40 -9.23 -6.46 3.28
N THR A 41 -8.65 -7.38 2.47
CA THR A 41 -8.65 -8.81 2.76
C THR A 41 -7.67 -9.15 3.88
N ASP A 42 -8.03 -10.11 4.73
CA ASP A 42 -7.16 -10.54 5.82
C ASP A 42 -5.83 -11.11 5.30
N GLU A 43 -5.84 -11.77 4.13
CA GLU A 43 -4.63 -12.26 3.46
C GLU A 43 -3.63 -11.13 3.18
N ARG A 44 -4.08 -10.03 2.54
CA ARG A 44 -3.17 -8.93 2.22
C ARG A 44 -2.88 -8.01 3.38
N LEU A 45 -3.82 -7.87 4.32
CA LEU A 45 -3.57 -7.18 5.58
C LEU A 45 -2.49 -7.87 6.41
N SER A 46 -2.40 -9.21 6.38
CA SER A 46 -1.37 -9.96 7.12
C SER A 46 0.06 -9.62 6.70
N ARG A 47 0.27 -9.02 5.51
CA ARG A 47 1.58 -8.53 5.06
C ARG A 47 2.16 -7.46 5.97
N LEU A 48 1.32 -6.69 6.62
CA LEU A 48 1.72 -5.68 7.60
C LEU A 48 2.40 -6.30 8.84
N GLU A 49 2.12 -7.59 9.08
CA GLU A 49 2.68 -8.38 10.19
C GLU A 49 3.89 -9.25 9.78
N TRP A 50 4.36 -9.14 8.56
CA TRP A 50 5.51 -9.91 8.09
C TRP A 50 6.72 -9.71 9.01
N SER A 51 7.36 -10.81 9.34
CA SER A 51 8.61 -10.84 10.10
C SER A 51 9.75 -10.18 9.32
N THR A 52 10.81 -9.84 10.01
CA THR A 52 12.04 -9.32 9.39
C THR A 52 12.59 -10.30 8.34
N THR A 53 12.53 -11.60 8.61
CA THR A 53 12.96 -12.63 7.65
C THR A 53 12.13 -12.61 6.36
N GLN A 54 10.80 -12.53 6.46
CA GLN A 54 9.93 -12.46 5.29
C GLN A 54 10.18 -11.21 4.45
N ARG A 55 10.40 -10.06 5.10
CA ARG A 55 10.75 -8.79 4.42
C ARG A 55 12.11 -8.90 3.73
N ALA A 56 13.11 -9.45 4.40
CA ALA A 56 14.45 -9.67 3.85
C ALA A 56 14.40 -10.59 2.62
N SER A 57 13.67 -11.70 2.69
CA SER A 57 13.51 -12.61 1.55
C SER A 57 12.87 -11.94 0.33
N LEU A 58 11.93 -11.00 0.53
CA LEU A 58 11.37 -10.24 -0.60
C LEU A 58 12.40 -9.26 -1.17
N VAL A 59 13.20 -8.61 -0.32
CA VAL A 59 14.28 -7.73 -0.78
C VAL A 59 15.32 -8.52 -1.60
N GLU A 60 15.71 -9.71 -1.13
CA GLU A 60 16.60 -10.62 -1.89
C GLU A 60 16.01 -10.98 -3.26
N ALA A 61 14.73 -11.35 -3.32
CA ALA A 61 14.06 -11.66 -4.59
C ALA A 61 14.02 -10.45 -5.55
N MET A 62 13.82 -9.23 -5.04
CA MET A 62 13.92 -8.01 -5.86
C MET A 62 15.33 -7.80 -6.41
N LEU A 63 16.37 -8.04 -5.62
CA LEU A 63 17.77 -7.92 -6.05
C LEU A 63 18.15 -8.98 -7.08
N GLU A 64 17.75 -10.24 -6.88
CA GLU A 64 18.03 -11.35 -7.79
C GLU A 64 17.33 -11.18 -9.14
N THR A 65 16.08 -10.73 -9.12
CA THR A 65 15.30 -10.54 -10.36
C THR A 65 15.61 -9.23 -11.07
N GLY A 66 16.06 -8.20 -10.32
CA GLY A 66 16.18 -6.84 -10.81
C GLY A 66 14.83 -6.15 -11.02
N VAL A 67 13.73 -6.70 -10.47
CA VAL A 67 12.38 -6.10 -10.51
C VAL A 67 12.08 -5.48 -9.16
N ALA A 68 11.93 -4.16 -9.12
CA ALA A 68 11.68 -3.41 -7.89
C ALA A 68 10.18 -3.39 -7.51
N ILE A 69 9.90 -3.05 -6.25
CA ILE A 69 8.57 -2.71 -5.75
C ILE A 69 8.63 -1.26 -5.24
N PRO A 70 8.47 -0.25 -6.11
CA PRO A 70 8.65 1.16 -5.73
C PRO A 70 7.41 1.77 -5.06
N SER A 71 6.24 1.15 -5.24
CA SER A 71 4.97 1.66 -4.72
C SER A 71 4.09 0.57 -4.11
N MET A 72 3.22 1.01 -3.21
CA MET A 72 2.21 0.19 -2.54
C MET A 72 0.85 0.86 -2.67
N CYS A 73 -0.15 0.13 -3.16
CA CYS A 73 -1.55 0.54 -3.10
C CYS A 73 -2.14 0.08 -1.76
N LEU A 74 -2.39 1.02 -0.85
CA LEU A 74 -2.96 0.77 0.48
C LEU A 74 -4.47 1.00 0.44
N SER A 75 -5.23 0.05 -0.11
CA SER A 75 -6.69 0.12 -0.16
C SER A 75 -7.40 -0.55 1.05
N ALA A 76 -6.64 -0.93 2.08
CA ALA A 76 -7.18 -1.45 3.35
C ALA A 76 -8.08 -0.42 4.06
N HIS A 77 -7.89 0.87 3.81
CA HIS A 77 -8.73 1.95 4.34
C HIS A 77 -10.15 1.95 3.76
N ARG A 78 -10.47 1.11 2.77
CA ARG A 78 -11.85 0.84 2.39
C ARG A 78 -12.65 0.22 3.54
N ARG A 79 -12.07 -0.75 4.24
CA ARG A 79 -12.65 -1.41 5.41
C ARG A 79 -12.43 -0.63 6.71
N PHE A 80 -11.34 0.10 6.82
CA PHE A 80 -10.94 0.84 8.02
C PHE A 80 -10.60 2.29 7.66
N PRO A 81 -11.60 3.13 7.30
CA PRO A 81 -11.35 4.49 6.84
C PRO A 81 -11.00 5.45 7.98
N PHE A 82 -10.18 6.45 7.67
CA PHE A 82 -9.88 7.55 8.61
C PHE A 82 -11.11 8.39 8.97
N GLY A 83 -12.08 8.48 8.07
CA GLY A 83 -13.29 9.27 8.26
C GLY A 83 -14.39 8.60 9.09
N SER A 84 -14.26 7.30 9.43
CA SER A 84 -15.30 6.55 10.13
C SER A 84 -15.83 7.26 11.37
N ARG A 85 -17.14 7.11 11.62
CA ARG A 85 -17.76 7.56 12.88
C ARG A 85 -17.31 6.73 14.07
N ASP A 86 -16.92 5.47 13.86
CA ASP A 86 -16.42 4.58 14.90
C ASP A 86 -14.94 4.87 15.23
N GLU A 87 -14.69 5.25 16.48
CA GLU A 87 -13.34 5.51 17.00
C GLU A 87 -12.42 4.29 16.86
N THR A 88 -12.94 3.09 17.08
CA THR A 88 -12.17 1.84 16.99
C THR A 88 -11.67 1.60 15.56
N VAL A 89 -12.52 1.90 14.57
CA VAL A 89 -12.17 1.82 13.14
C VAL A 89 -11.08 2.84 12.81
N ARG A 90 -11.19 4.09 13.30
CA ARG A 90 -10.16 5.12 13.09
C ARG A 90 -8.81 4.77 13.74
N GLN A 91 -8.83 4.18 14.94
CA GLN A 91 -7.62 3.67 15.58
C GLN A 91 -6.97 2.56 14.74
N ARG A 92 -7.78 1.64 14.23
CA ARG A 92 -7.30 0.59 13.32
C ARG A 92 -6.72 1.17 12.03
N ALA A 93 -7.33 2.20 11.46
CA ALA A 93 -6.79 2.90 10.29
C ALA A 93 -5.38 3.46 10.55
N ARG A 94 -5.17 4.08 11.72
CA ARG A 94 -3.84 4.60 12.13
C ARG A 94 -2.82 3.48 12.34
N GLU A 95 -3.20 2.36 12.93
CA GLU A 95 -2.33 1.19 13.08
C GLU A 95 -1.90 0.63 11.71
N ILE A 96 -2.85 0.48 10.78
CA ILE A 96 -2.61 0.03 9.41
C ILE A 96 -1.61 0.96 8.73
N MET A 97 -1.83 2.26 8.79
CA MET A 97 -0.92 3.25 8.20
C MET A 97 0.49 3.18 8.81
N THR A 98 0.59 3.13 10.13
CA THR A 98 1.90 3.01 10.82
C THR A 98 2.66 1.77 10.37
N LYS A 99 1.97 0.62 10.27
CA LYS A 99 2.58 -0.64 9.82
C LYS A 99 2.92 -0.61 8.33
N ALA A 100 2.09 0.01 7.49
CA ALA A 100 2.35 0.19 6.06
C ALA A 100 3.60 1.06 5.81
N ILE A 101 3.75 2.16 6.55
CA ILE A 101 4.95 3.01 6.48
C ILE A 101 6.20 2.21 6.90
N ARG A 102 6.12 1.41 7.97
CA ARG A 102 7.22 0.55 8.39
C ARG A 102 7.57 -0.49 7.33
N LEU A 103 6.57 -1.17 6.78
CA LEU A 103 6.76 -2.16 5.70
C LEU A 103 7.38 -1.50 4.46
N ALA A 104 6.89 -0.33 4.07
CA ALA A 104 7.41 0.42 2.93
C ALA A 104 8.91 0.75 3.13
N ARG A 105 9.28 1.27 4.30
CA ARG A 105 10.68 1.56 4.64
C ARG A 105 11.56 0.31 4.56
N ASP A 106 11.11 -0.81 5.13
CA ASP A 106 11.90 -2.04 5.21
C ASP A 106 12.05 -2.73 3.83
N LEU A 107 11.12 -2.51 2.91
CA LEU A 107 11.16 -3.02 1.53
C LEU A 107 11.76 -2.03 0.52
N GLY A 108 12.08 -0.80 0.92
CA GLY A 108 12.53 0.25 0.01
C GLY A 108 11.43 0.87 -0.85
N ILE A 109 10.16 0.67 -0.51
CA ILE A 109 9.01 1.30 -1.16
C ILE A 109 9.01 2.79 -0.83
N ARG A 110 8.89 3.64 -1.87
CA ARG A 110 8.98 5.10 -1.71
C ARG A 110 7.63 5.79 -1.75
N THR A 111 6.61 5.15 -2.28
CA THR A 111 5.28 5.73 -2.43
C THR A 111 4.21 4.77 -1.91
N ILE A 112 3.34 5.28 -1.04
CA ILE A 112 2.10 4.61 -0.64
C ILE A 112 0.95 5.37 -1.27
N GLN A 113 0.20 4.72 -2.15
CA GLN A 113 -1.02 5.24 -2.74
C GLN A 113 -2.20 4.98 -1.82
N LEU A 114 -3.01 5.99 -1.60
CA LEU A 114 -4.24 5.96 -0.83
C LEU A 114 -5.43 6.31 -1.72
N ALA A 115 -6.57 5.69 -1.51
CA ALA A 115 -7.80 6.10 -2.14
C ALA A 115 -8.36 7.37 -1.47
N GLY A 116 -8.82 8.31 -2.28
CA GLY A 116 -9.27 9.65 -1.84
C GLY A 116 -10.74 9.70 -1.42
N TYR A 117 -11.23 8.69 -0.70
CA TYR A 117 -12.54 8.73 -0.05
C TYR A 117 -12.38 8.82 1.48
N ASP A 118 -13.28 9.54 2.13
CA ASP A 118 -13.33 9.68 3.59
C ASP A 118 -13.85 8.41 4.27
N VAL A 119 -14.93 7.82 3.72
CA VAL A 119 -15.52 6.52 4.07
C VAL A 119 -15.93 5.80 2.78
N TYR A 120 -16.11 4.49 2.84
CA TYR A 120 -16.54 3.69 1.68
C TYR A 120 -17.86 2.96 1.92
N TYR A 121 -18.06 2.40 3.10
CA TYR A 121 -19.25 1.65 3.48
C TYR A 121 -20.16 2.41 4.45
N GLU A 122 -19.82 3.64 4.78
CA GLU A 122 -20.61 4.53 5.64
C GLU A 122 -21.16 5.69 4.80
N GLU A 123 -22.20 6.37 5.30
CA GLU A 123 -22.70 7.61 4.69
C GLU A 123 -21.72 8.75 4.89
N HIS A 124 -21.53 9.54 3.82
CA HIS A 124 -20.70 10.76 3.85
C HIS A 124 -21.38 11.89 4.57
N ASP A 125 -20.60 12.66 5.32
CA ASP A 125 -21.01 13.97 5.85
C ASP A 125 -19.76 14.85 6.07
N GLU A 126 -19.99 16.11 6.47
CA GLU A 126 -18.89 17.04 6.79
C GLU A 126 -17.97 16.48 7.89
N GLY A 127 -18.52 15.75 8.86
CA GLY A 127 -17.75 15.15 9.94
C GLY A 127 -16.86 13.99 9.47
N THR A 128 -17.31 13.17 8.49
CA THR A 128 -16.48 12.11 7.91
C THR A 128 -15.32 12.71 7.10
N GLN A 129 -15.60 13.76 6.34
CA GLN A 129 -14.59 14.49 5.56
C GLN A 129 -13.56 15.17 6.46
N GLN A 130 -14.00 15.83 7.53
CA GLN A 130 -13.09 16.44 8.48
C GLN A 130 -12.18 15.43 9.15
N ARG A 131 -12.72 14.31 9.64
CA ARG A 131 -11.93 13.23 10.26
C ARG A 131 -10.93 12.61 9.29
N PHE A 132 -11.33 12.43 8.02
CA PHE A 132 -10.42 11.98 6.96
C PHE A 132 -9.26 12.95 6.77
N ALA A 133 -9.55 14.26 6.66
CA ALA A 133 -8.51 15.28 6.50
C ALA A 133 -7.53 15.30 7.68
N GLU A 134 -8.03 15.19 8.92
CA GLU A 134 -7.20 15.10 10.13
C GLU A 134 -6.35 13.81 10.13
N GLY A 135 -6.94 12.68 9.75
CA GLY A 135 -6.24 11.39 9.64
C GLY A 135 -5.15 11.42 8.57
N LEU A 136 -5.44 12.04 7.42
CA LEU A 136 -4.48 12.19 6.33
C LEU A 136 -3.33 13.13 6.72
N ALA A 137 -3.62 14.27 7.36
CA ALA A 137 -2.59 15.19 7.85
C ALA A 137 -1.62 14.48 8.82
N TRP A 138 -2.17 13.74 9.79
CA TRP A 138 -1.37 12.91 10.68
C TRP A 138 -0.53 11.88 9.91
N ALA A 139 -1.12 11.19 8.93
CA ALA A 139 -0.42 10.17 8.13
C ALA A 139 0.75 10.76 7.35
N VAL A 140 0.59 11.97 6.78
CA VAL A 140 1.65 12.69 6.07
C VAL A 140 2.85 12.98 6.98
N GLU A 141 2.61 13.43 8.22
CA GLU A 141 3.70 13.66 9.19
C GLU A 141 4.48 12.36 9.49
N GLN A 142 3.76 11.23 9.70
CA GLN A 142 4.39 9.94 9.95
C GLN A 142 5.19 9.44 8.74
N ALA A 143 4.65 9.59 7.54
CA ALA A 143 5.29 9.16 6.31
C ALA A 143 6.53 10.02 5.99
N ALA A 144 6.45 11.33 6.19
CA ALA A 144 7.56 12.26 5.99
C ALA A 144 8.75 11.91 6.89
N ALA A 145 8.51 11.60 8.17
CA ALA A 145 9.56 11.16 9.11
C ALA A 145 10.26 9.87 8.66
N ALA A 146 9.57 9.01 7.91
CA ALA A 146 10.10 7.77 7.34
C ALA A 146 10.63 7.92 5.90
N GLN A 147 10.61 9.13 5.33
CA GLN A 147 10.95 9.42 3.93
C GLN A 147 10.10 8.63 2.91
N VAL A 148 8.85 8.39 3.24
CA VAL A 148 7.84 7.75 2.37
C VAL A 148 6.87 8.82 1.90
N MET A 149 6.53 8.83 0.61
CA MET A 149 5.55 9.72 0.01
C MET A 149 4.16 9.11 0.10
N LEU A 150 3.15 9.90 0.44
CA LEU A 150 1.75 9.53 0.27
C LEU A 150 1.21 10.16 -1.02
N ALA A 151 0.58 9.33 -1.85
CA ALA A 151 -0.10 9.76 -3.06
C ALA A 151 -1.60 9.45 -2.92
N VAL A 152 -2.44 10.46 -3.07
CA VAL A 152 -3.89 10.29 -2.99
C VAL A 152 -4.46 10.13 -4.39
N GLU A 153 -5.12 9.01 -4.65
CA GLU A 153 -5.85 8.77 -5.88
C GLU A 153 -7.22 9.44 -5.79
N ILE A 154 -7.55 10.26 -6.79
CA ILE A 154 -8.88 10.85 -6.91
C ILE A 154 -9.86 9.74 -7.27
N MET A 155 -10.90 9.58 -6.45
CA MET A 155 -11.94 8.59 -6.65
C MET A 155 -13.24 9.31 -6.99
N ASP A 156 -13.92 8.83 -8.05
CA ASP A 156 -15.33 9.19 -8.28
C ASP A 156 -16.19 8.51 -7.21
N THR A 157 -16.94 9.30 -6.46
CA THR A 157 -17.85 8.84 -5.40
C THR A 157 -19.29 9.20 -5.74
#